data_6294510fd5d2b5dda9eaa17b2db6a2b0
#
_entry.id   6294510fd5d2b5dda9eaa17b2db6a2b0
#
_cell.length_a   1.000
_cell.length_b   1.000
_cell.length_c   1.000
_cell.angle_alpha   90.00
_cell.angle_beta   90.00
_cell.angle_gamma   90.00
#
_symmetry.space_group_name_H-M   'P 1'
#
loop_
_entity.id
_entity.type
_entity.pdbx_description
1 polymer ?
#
loop_
_entity_poly.entity_id
_entity_poly.type
_entity_poly.pdbx_seq_one_letter_code
_entity_poly.pdbx_strand_id
1 'polypeptide(L)'
;MRINVIAWDNGFGLTRNLSLLRAALLSCGHDVQVSAIRRGKLRKVFGPWVRRARIAWTRLRGAQSRHFDVNLMLEHVRREYAPLARHNVLVPHPEWFLDSDRAALGIVDHAFALTRHAVPLLERLGKPVTYVGFTSEDRRDPLVPRERAFFHLAGRSENKGTEALLALWRQHPEWPRLTVLQSPRTARPGPPAPNIEHRVDYLTDAELKRLQNAHRFHLCPSETEGFGHYLVEAMSVGAVTLTVDAPPMHEMVTTARGLLVPYARTGSQNLAATYYFDSAAMAAAIGRALALSDAELDRIGATARAWYEANDRSFRERINAAVSALR
;
A
#
# COMPACT_ATOMS: atom_id res chain seq x y z
N MET A 1 25.72 2.47 -3.18
CA MET A 1 25.54 3.32 -1.97
C MET A 1 25.18 2.44 -0.79
N ARG A 2 25.52 2.87 0.42
CA ARG A 2 25.07 2.24 1.68
C ARG A 2 23.77 2.90 2.13
N ILE A 3 22.69 2.14 2.18
CA ILE A 3 21.35 2.64 2.43
C ILE A 3 20.78 1.98 3.70
N ASN A 4 20.24 2.79 4.59
CA ASN A 4 19.54 2.31 5.78
C ASN A 4 18.02 2.50 5.58
N VAL A 5 17.27 1.43 5.47
CA VAL A 5 15.81 1.47 5.37
C VAL A 5 15.22 1.33 6.77
N ILE A 6 14.47 2.34 7.20
CA ILE A 6 13.96 2.47 8.56
C ILE A 6 12.45 2.44 8.53
N ALA A 7 11.84 1.45 9.18
CA ALA A 7 10.38 1.39 9.32
C ALA A 7 9.95 0.62 10.57
N TRP A 8 8.69 0.74 10.87
CA TRP A 8 8.04 -0.12 11.84
C TRP A 8 7.82 -1.51 11.25
N ASP A 9 8.35 -2.53 11.91
CA ASP A 9 8.02 -3.93 11.63
C ASP A 9 6.68 -4.25 12.34
N ASN A 10 5.59 -4.03 11.60
CA ASN A 10 4.24 -4.24 12.12
C ASN A 10 3.67 -5.64 11.81
N GLY A 11 4.44 -6.47 11.08
CA GLY A 11 4.03 -7.80 10.61
C GLY A 11 3.02 -7.78 9.45
N PHE A 12 2.78 -6.62 8.84
CA PHE A 12 1.76 -6.42 7.79
C PHE A 12 2.28 -5.51 6.66
N GLY A 13 1.49 -4.55 6.21
CA GLY A 13 1.80 -3.71 5.06
C GLY A 13 3.17 -3.02 5.11
N LEU A 14 3.55 -2.44 6.26
CA LEU A 14 4.87 -1.81 6.41
C LEU A 14 6.03 -2.80 6.36
N THR A 15 5.85 -4.00 6.93
CA THR A 15 6.83 -5.09 6.82
C THR A 15 6.99 -5.52 5.35
N ARG A 16 5.88 -5.57 4.60
CA ARG A 16 5.90 -5.83 3.15
C ARG A 16 6.62 -4.71 2.40
N ASN A 17 6.32 -3.45 2.70
CA ASN A 17 7.01 -2.30 2.12
C ASN A 17 8.52 -2.37 2.33
N LEU A 18 8.97 -2.71 3.54
CA LEU A 18 10.38 -2.92 3.86
C LEU A 18 11.02 -3.98 2.96
N SER A 19 10.37 -5.14 2.82
CA SER A 19 10.88 -6.27 2.03
C SER A 19 11.00 -5.91 0.56
N LEU A 20 9.97 -5.28 -0.01
CA LEU A 20 9.92 -4.89 -1.42
C LEU A 20 10.97 -3.82 -1.75
N LEU A 21 11.05 -2.78 -0.91
CA LEU A 21 12.03 -1.70 -1.09
C LEU A 21 13.46 -2.23 -0.96
N ARG A 22 13.73 -3.08 0.05
CA ARG A 22 15.02 -3.74 0.22
C ARG A 22 15.39 -4.58 -1.00
N ALA A 23 14.48 -5.40 -1.50
CA ALA A 23 14.71 -6.24 -2.66
C ALA A 23 15.02 -5.41 -3.92
N ALA A 24 14.25 -4.33 -4.15
CA ALA A 24 14.48 -3.42 -5.28
C ALA A 24 15.87 -2.75 -5.21
N LEU A 25 16.26 -2.24 -4.06
CA LEU A 25 17.55 -1.57 -3.89
C LEU A 25 18.74 -2.55 -3.99
N LEU A 26 18.61 -3.76 -3.43
CA LEU A 26 19.63 -4.81 -3.57
C LEU A 26 19.81 -5.24 -5.03
N SER A 27 18.71 -5.38 -5.80
CA SER A 27 18.80 -5.73 -7.20
C SER A 27 19.48 -4.67 -8.07
N CYS A 28 19.55 -3.43 -7.58
CA CYS A 28 20.27 -2.33 -8.20
C CYS A 28 21.73 -2.17 -7.71
N GLY A 29 22.25 -3.13 -6.93
CA GLY A 29 23.65 -3.15 -6.48
C GLY A 29 23.96 -2.23 -5.30
N HIS A 30 22.93 -1.79 -4.53
CA HIS A 30 23.14 -1.05 -3.30
C HIS A 30 23.40 -1.98 -2.11
N ASP A 31 24.19 -1.51 -1.13
CA ASP A 31 24.32 -2.17 0.18
C ASP A 31 23.19 -1.68 1.09
N VAL A 32 22.29 -2.58 1.50
CA VAL A 32 21.03 -2.21 2.17
C VAL A 32 20.93 -2.85 3.55
N GLN A 33 20.98 -2.02 4.56
CA GLN A 33 20.67 -2.38 5.95
C GLN A 33 19.20 -2.04 6.26
N VAL A 34 18.53 -2.91 7.03
CA VAL A 34 17.16 -2.65 7.53
C VAL A 34 17.22 -2.40 9.04
N SER A 35 16.74 -1.23 9.44
CA SER A 35 16.53 -0.85 10.83
C SER A 35 15.06 -1.01 11.21
N ALA A 36 14.62 -2.27 11.38
CA ALA A 36 13.26 -2.60 11.76
C ALA A 36 12.95 -2.22 13.23
N ILE A 37 11.93 -1.39 13.43
CA ILE A 37 11.49 -0.95 14.75
C ILE A 37 10.35 -1.88 15.20
N ARG A 38 10.63 -2.80 16.14
CA ARG A 38 9.63 -3.75 16.67
C ARG A 38 8.86 -3.18 17.85
N ARG A 39 7.57 -3.50 17.94
CA ARG A 39 6.72 -3.17 19.10
C ARG A 39 7.10 -4.05 20.29
N GLY A 40 7.47 -3.42 21.42
CA GLY A 40 7.56 -4.05 22.73
C GLY A 40 7.22 -2.99 23.78
N LYS A 41 6.41 -3.32 24.82
CA LYS A 41 5.95 -2.34 25.82
C LYS A 41 7.13 -1.58 26.47
N LEU A 42 8.18 -2.28 26.85
CA LEU A 42 9.43 -1.69 27.40
C LEU A 42 10.26 -0.95 26.34
N ARG A 43 10.28 -1.41 25.09
CA ARG A 43 11.01 -0.77 24.00
C ARG A 43 10.36 0.54 23.51
N LYS A 44 9.07 0.75 23.72
CA LYS A 44 8.41 2.03 23.42
C LYS A 44 8.98 3.17 24.26
N VAL A 45 9.23 2.90 25.54
CA VAL A 45 9.71 3.92 26.51
C VAL A 45 11.24 4.04 26.44
N PHE A 46 11.96 2.95 26.48
CA PHE A 46 13.44 2.94 26.56
C PHE A 46 14.14 2.84 25.20
N GLY A 47 13.47 2.38 24.15
CA GLY A 47 14.04 2.19 22.83
C GLY A 47 14.69 3.45 22.23
N PRO A 48 14.05 4.63 22.28
CA PRO A 48 14.67 5.88 21.82
C PRO A 48 15.91 6.27 22.62
N TRP A 49 15.89 6.07 23.94
CA TRP A 49 17.01 6.38 24.82
C TRP A 49 18.20 5.46 24.59
N VAL A 50 17.98 4.17 24.48
CA VAL A 50 19.04 3.18 24.19
C VAL A 50 19.66 3.46 22.82
N ARG A 51 18.87 3.82 21.81
CA ARG A 51 19.39 4.20 20.50
C ARG A 51 20.19 5.49 20.54
N ARG A 52 19.70 6.52 21.25
CA ARG A 52 20.44 7.78 21.45
C ARG A 52 21.76 7.54 22.18
N ALA A 53 21.75 6.75 23.24
CA ALA A 53 22.95 6.38 23.97
C ALA A 53 23.95 5.63 23.08
N ARG A 54 23.47 4.69 22.24
CA ARG A 54 24.32 3.96 21.29
C ARG A 54 24.91 4.88 20.22
N ILE A 55 24.13 5.82 19.69
CA ILE A 55 24.61 6.83 18.72
C ILE A 55 25.63 7.77 19.39
N ALA A 56 25.35 8.24 20.59
CA ALA A 56 26.28 9.07 21.35
C ALA A 56 27.62 8.33 21.64
N TRP A 57 27.52 7.05 22.01
CA TRP A 57 28.69 6.21 22.25
C TRP A 57 29.54 5.99 20.99
N THR A 58 28.95 5.76 19.83
CA THR A 58 29.68 5.63 18.56
C THR A 58 30.37 6.94 18.18
N ARG A 59 29.76 8.11 18.47
CA ARG A 59 30.37 9.43 18.28
C ARG A 59 31.56 9.66 19.18
N LEU A 60 31.47 9.29 20.46
CA LEU A 60 32.54 9.42 21.44
C LEU A 60 33.77 8.55 21.12
N ARG A 61 33.58 7.44 20.44
CA ARG A 61 34.65 6.54 20.00
C ARG A 61 35.35 6.95 18.70
N GLY A 62 35.04 8.12 18.14
CA GLY A 62 35.69 8.63 16.92
C GLY A 62 35.32 7.84 15.64
N ALA A 63 34.39 6.89 15.71
CA ALA A 63 33.87 6.24 14.54
C ALA A 63 33.12 7.28 13.68
N GLN A 64 33.38 7.33 12.37
CA GLN A 64 32.68 8.25 11.46
C GLN A 64 31.19 8.23 11.74
N SER A 65 30.60 9.37 12.09
CA SER A 65 29.22 9.48 12.54
C SER A 65 28.18 9.12 11.44
N ARG A 66 28.61 9.11 10.18
CA ARG A 66 27.78 8.82 9.02
C ARG A 66 28.14 7.47 8.42
N HIS A 67 27.45 6.43 8.87
CA HIS A 67 27.68 5.06 8.38
C HIS A 67 27.00 4.78 7.05
N PHE A 68 25.98 5.58 6.69
CA PHE A 68 25.16 5.42 5.49
C PHE A 68 25.25 6.65 4.60
N ASP A 69 25.02 6.45 3.32
CA ASP A 69 24.85 7.55 2.38
C ASP A 69 23.42 8.10 2.52
N VAL A 70 22.42 7.22 2.65
CA VAL A 70 21.00 7.58 2.72
C VAL A 70 20.29 6.80 3.83
N ASN A 71 19.48 7.50 4.63
CA ASN A 71 18.38 6.94 5.40
C ASN A 71 17.09 7.05 4.59
N LEU A 72 16.38 5.94 4.36
CA LEU A 72 15.00 5.91 3.85
C LEU A 72 14.06 5.64 5.01
N MET A 73 13.35 6.65 5.47
CA MET A 73 12.41 6.59 6.60
C MET A 73 10.99 6.36 6.05
N LEU A 74 10.45 5.16 6.26
CA LEU A 74 9.09 4.82 5.80
C LEU A 74 8.06 5.30 6.81
N GLU A 75 7.01 5.91 6.30
CA GLU A 75 5.82 6.42 6.97
C GLU A 75 6.09 7.60 7.91
N HIS A 76 7.04 7.47 8.85
CA HIS A 76 7.28 8.48 9.88
C HIS A 76 8.74 8.92 9.96
N VAL A 77 8.94 10.19 10.33
CA VAL A 77 10.27 10.75 10.58
C VAL A 77 10.89 10.16 11.85
N ARG A 78 12.14 9.69 11.75
CA ARG A 78 12.88 9.05 12.83
C ARG A 78 14.13 9.87 13.20
N ARG A 79 13.92 10.86 14.06
CA ARG A 79 14.97 11.83 14.44
C ARG A 79 16.24 11.16 14.97
N GLU A 80 16.08 10.04 15.68
CA GLU A 80 17.20 9.29 16.27
C GLU A 80 18.13 8.65 15.26
N TYR A 81 17.67 8.43 14.01
CA TYR A 81 18.50 7.88 12.93
C TYR A 81 19.14 8.96 12.04
N ALA A 82 18.66 10.19 12.08
CA ALA A 82 19.12 11.25 11.18
C ALA A 82 20.66 11.45 11.16
N PRO A 83 21.37 11.37 12.31
CA PRO A 83 22.83 11.55 12.31
C PRO A 83 23.60 10.41 11.64
N LEU A 84 22.96 9.28 11.32
CA LEU A 84 23.65 8.09 10.81
C LEU A 84 23.88 8.12 9.29
N ALA A 85 23.23 9.03 8.56
CA ALA A 85 23.40 9.16 7.12
C ALA A 85 23.72 10.57 6.67
N ARG A 86 24.19 10.70 5.42
CA ARG A 86 24.40 12.00 4.77
C ARG A 86 23.07 12.64 4.40
N HIS A 87 22.16 11.83 3.85
CA HIS A 87 20.83 12.26 3.39
C HIS A 87 19.73 11.52 4.14
N ASN A 88 18.74 12.27 4.57
CA ASN A 88 17.55 11.74 5.24
C ASN A 88 16.35 11.93 4.33
N VAL A 89 15.85 10.84 3.79
CA VAL A 89 14.71 10.80 2.87
C VAL A 89 13.50 10.24 3.58
N LEU A 90 12.39 10.94 3.50
CA LEU A 90 11.10 10.47 4.00
C LEU A 90 10.31 9.83 2.85
N VAL A 91 9.73 8.66 3.11
CA VAL A 91 8.80 7.96 2.20
C VAL A 91 7.45 7.88 2.93
N PRO A 92 6.66 8.95 2.91
CA PRO A 92 5.46 9.04 3.72
C PRO A 92 4.24 8.43 3.02
N HIS A 93 3.27 8.03 3.85
CA HIS A 93 1.90 7.80 3.42
C HIS A 93 1.06 9.01 3.87
N PRO A 94 0.44 9.77 2.96
CA PRO A 94 -0.28 11.01 3.30
C PRO A 94 -1.35 10.81 4.37
N GLU A 95 -2.07 9.69 4.34
CA GLU A 95 -3.14 9.36 5.30
C GLU A 95 -2.64 9.03 6.71
N TRP A 96 -1.33 8.78 6.87
CA TRP A 96 -0.69 8.50 8.16
C TRP A 96 0.31 9.56 8.59
N PHE A 97 0.41 10.68 7.86
CA PHE A 97 1.33 11.77 8.18
C PHE A 97 0.85 12.56 9.41
N LEU A 98 1.61 12.51 10.48
CA LEU A 98 1.26 13.09 11.78
C LEU A 98 1.85 14.49 11.98
N ASP A 99 1.29 15.28 12.93
CA ASP A 99 1.87 16.55 13.33
C ASP A 99 3.29 16.42 13.91
N SER A 100 3.59 15.27 14.55
CA SER A 100 4.95 14.95 14.98
C SER A 100 5.95 14.81 13.83
N ASP A 101 5.50 14.33 12.67
CA ASP A 101 6.31 14.25 11.44
C ASP A 101 6.53 15.64 10.87
N ARG A 102 5.48 16.48 10.84
CA ARG A 102 5.57 17.88 10.43
C ARG A 102 6.57 18.64 11.28
N ALA A 103 6.52 18.50 12.62
CA ALA A 103 7.46 19.12 13.56
C ALA A 103 8.90 18.58 13.42
N ALA A 104 9.09 17.45 12.74
CA ALA A 104 10.37 16.81 12.52
C ALA A 104 10.96 17.06 11.12
N LEU A 105 10.25 17.73 10.21
CA LEU A 105 10.69 17.94 8.83
C LEU A 105 12.04 18.65 8.69
N GLY A 106 12.47 19.40 9.70
CA GLY A 106 13.79 20.09 9.68
C GLY A 106 14.99 19.15 9.46
N ILE A 107 14.86 17.86 9.77
CA ILE A 107 15.93 16.87 9.55
C ILE A 107 15.77 16.07 8.25
N VAL A 108 14.70 16.28 7.50
CA VAL A 108 14.41 15.60 6.23
C VAL A 108 14.96 16.46 5.10
N ASP A 109 15.79 15.88 4.26
CA ASP A 109 16.39 16.57 3.10
C ASP A 109 15.50 16.44 1.87
N HIS A 110 14.81 15.30 1.70
CA HIS A 110 14.03 14.97 0.50
C HIS A 110 12.85 14.08 0.86
N ALA A 111 11.77 14.11 0.07
CA ALA A 111 10.66 13.17 0.16
C ALA A 111 10.49 12.35 -1.12
N PHE A 112 10.22 11.06 -0.98
CA PHE A 112 9.88 10.18 -2.09
C PHE A 112 8.39 9.89 -2.09
N ALA A 113 7.71 10.24 -3.17
CA ALA A 113 6.28 10.04 -3.35
C ALA A 113 6.00 8.68 -4.00
N LEU A 114 5.08 7.91 -3.40
CA LEU A 114 4.67 6.59 -3.89
C LEU A 114 3.61 6.67 -4.98
N THR A 115 2.88 7.79 -5.08
CA THR A 115 1.86 8.07 -6.09
C THR A 115 2.08 9.46 -6.65
N ARG A 116 1.61 9.73 -7.87
CA ARG A 116 1.67 11.08 -8.45
C ARG A 116 0.81 12.06 -7.67
N HIS A 117 -0.32 11.60 -7.14
CA HIS A 117 -1.19 12.39 -6.26
C HIS A 117 -0.47 12.87 -5.00
N ALA A 118 0.43 12.07 -4.44
CA ALA A 118 1.17 12.47 -3.24
C ALA A 118 2.19 13.59 -3.50
N VAL A 119 2.68 13.76 -4.74
CA VAL A 119 3.70 14.77 -5.06
C VAL A 119 3.29 16.18 -4.60
N PRO A 120 2.18 16.77 -5.09
CA PRO A 120 1.80 18.13 -4.68
C PRO A 120 1.43 18.22 -3.20
N LEU A 121 0.98 17.14 -2.56
CA LEU A 121 0.71 17.13 -1.12
C LEU A 121 2.00 17.27 -0.31
N LEU A 122 3.06 16.60 -0.73
CA LEU A 122 4.36 16.62 -0.06
C LEU A 122 5.16 17.90 -0.38
N GLU A 123 5.04 18.44 -1.59
CA GLU A 123 5.66 19.72 -1.96
C GLU A 123 5.18 20.89 -1.08
N ARG A 124 3.90 20.87 -0.67
CA ARG A 124 3.34 21.85 0.29
C ARG A 124 3.98 21.78 1.67
N LEU A 125 4.73 20.73 1.97
CA LEU A 125 5.53 20.63 3.20
C LEU A 125 6.88 21.37 3.09
N GLY A 126 7.18 21.97 1.94
CA GLY A 126 8.41 22.74 1.70
C GLY A 126 9.66 21.87 1.53
N LYS A 127 9.51 20.64 1.06
CA LYS A 127 10.64 19.73 0.78
C LYS A 127 10.70 19.39 -0.70
N PRO A 128 11.92 19.17 -1.25
CA PRO A 128 12.06 18.56 -2.56
C PRO A 128 11.39 17.21 -2.61
N VAL A 129 10.64 16.94 -3.67
CA VAL A 129 9.89 15.68 -3.83
C VAL A 129 10.29 14.99 -5.13
N THR A 130 10.53 13.69 -5.06
CA THR A 130 10.71 12.83 -6.25
C THR A 130 9.65 11.75 -6.28
N TYR A 131 8.93 11.64 -7.40
CA TYR A 131 8.03 10.52 -7.63
C TYR A 131 8.85 9.26 -7.94
N VAL A 132 8.75 8.29 -7.05
CA VAL A 132 9.39 6.97 -7.23
C VAL A 132 8.38 5.88 -7.59
N GLY A 133 7.10 6.10 -7.27
CA GLY A 133 6.10 5.04 -7.36
C GLY A 133 6.34 3.94 -6.34
N PHE A 134 5.64 2.82 -6.47
CA PHE A 134 5.88 1.61 -5.70
C PHE A 134 5.40 0.37 -6.44
N THR A 135 5.60 -0.81 -5.84
CA THR A 135 5.17 -2.10 -6.37
C THR A 135 4.56 -2.99 -5.28
N SER A 136 4.01 -4.12 -5.67
CA SER A 136 3.55 -5.18 -4.77
C SER A 136 4.14 -6.52 -5.20
N GLU A 137 3.97 -7.53 -4.36
CA GLU A 137 4.35 -8.89 -4.71
C GLU A 137 3.54 -9.40 -5.91
N ASP A 138 4.17 -10.18 -6.77
CA ASP A 138 3.47 -10.94 -7.80
C ASP A 138 2.69 -12.08 -7.15
N ARG A 139 1.37 -11.94 -7.21
CA ARG A 139 0.46 -12.94 -6.62
C ARG A 139 -0.04 -13.96 -7.61
N ARG A 140 0.35 -13.87 -8.90
CA ARG A 140 -0.18 -14.77 -9.93
C ARG A 140 0.17 -16.24 -9.68
N ASP A 141 -0.84 -17.07 -9.82
CA ASP A 141 -0.75 -18.52 -9.87
C ASP A 141 -1.70 -19.05 -10.97
N PRO A 142 -1.16 -19.38 -12.15
CA PRO A 142 -1.98 -19.79 -13.29
C PRO A 142 -2.64 -21.18 -13.12
N LEU A 143 -2.25 -21.94 -12.09
CA LEU A 143 -2.81 -23.26 -11.83
C LEU A 143 -4.11 -23.20 -11.02
N VAL A 144 -4.45 -22.06 -10.44
CA VAL A 144 -5.69 -21.90 -9.67
C VAL A 144 -6.86 -21.64 -10.63
N PRO A 145 -7.90 -22.52 -10.63
CA PRO A 145 -9.12 -22.28 -11.41
C PRO A 145 -9.81 -20.99 -10.99
N ARG A 146 -10.35 -20.26 -11.96
CA ARG A 146 -10.98 -18.96 -11.75
C ARG A 146 -12.51 -19.03 -11.84
N GLU A 147 -13.18 -18.43 -10.86
CA GLU A 147 -14.63 -18.34 -10.77
C GLU A 147 -15.12 -16.92 -11.06
N ARG A 148 -16.32 -16.78 -11.63
CA ARG A 148 -17.01 -15.49 -11.78
C ARG A 148 -17.62 -15.03 -10.44
N ALA A 149 -16.78 -14.93 -9.43
CA ALA A 149 -17.12 -14.51 -8.07
C ALA A 149 -16.28 -13.30 -7.67
N PHE A 150 -16.69 -12.63 -6.59
CA PHE A 150 -16.08 -11.41 -6.11
C PHE A 150 -15.22 -11.65 -4.86
N PHE A 151 -14.07 -10.98 -4.80
CA PHE A 151 -13.17 -11.00 -3.66
C PHE A 151 -12.91 -9.59 -3.14
N HIS A 152 -12.95 -9.42 -1.82
CA HIS A 152 -12.60 -8.18 -1.14
C HIS A 152 -11.60 -8.45 -0.02
N LEU A 153 -10.38 -7.89 -0.15
CA LEU A 153 -9.34 -7.97 0.88
C LEU A 153 -9.37 -6.71 1.76
N ALA A 154 -10.20 -6.75 2.80
CA ALA A 154 -10.28 -5.67 3.79
C ALA A 154 -9.04 -5.63 4.70
N GLY A 155 -8.50 -6.80 5.06
CA GLY A 155 -7.33 -6.91 5.92
C GLY A 155 -7.56 -6.24 7.28
N ARG A 156 -6.64 -5.36 7.68
CA ARG A 156 -6.68 -4.62 8.97
C ARG A 156 -6.99 -3.14 8.82
N SER A 157 -7.37 -2.70 7.63
CA SER A 157 -7.68 -1.30 7.37
C SER A 157 -9.18 -1.04 7.56
N GLU A 158 -9.51 0.10 8.14
CA GLU A 158 -10.88 0.60 8.22
C GLU A 158 -11.25 1.45 7.00
N ASN A 159 -10.27 1.85 6.17
CA ASN A 159 -10.45 2.72 5.00
C ASN A 159 -10.67 1.93 3.70
N LYS A 160 -11.26 0.74 3.78
CA LYS A 160 -11.49 -0.13 2.60
C LYS A 160 -12.94 -0.15 2.11
N GLY A 161 -13.81 0.69 2.70
CA GLY A 161 -15.22 0.73 2.34
C GLY A 161 -15.98 -0.58 2.62
N THR A 162 -15.43 -1.46 3.47
CA THR A 162 -15.91 -2.82 3.69
C THR A 162 -17.34 -2.86 4.19
N GLU A 163 -17.66 -2.03 5.19
CA GLU A 163 -19.00 -2.03 5.81
C GLU A 163 -20.08 -1.61 4.81
N ALA A 164 -19.81 -0.55 4.03
CA ALA A 164 -20.71 -0.08 2.98
C ALA A 164 -20.89 -1.14 1.88
N LEU A 165 -19.79 -1.83 1.50
CA LEU A 165 -19.83 -2.91 0.53
C LEU A 165 -20.67 -4.11 1.02
N LEU A 166 -20.48 -4.54 2.26
CA LEU A 166 -21.27 -5.61 2.86
C LEU A 166 -22.75 -5.24 2.99
N ALA A 167 -23.04 -3.98 3.35
CA ALA A 167 -24.41 -3.48 3.42
C ALA A 167 -25.09 -3.50 2.04
N LEU A 168 -24.39 -3.06 1.01
CA LEU A 168 -24.87 -3.08 -0.37
C LEU A 168 -25.09 -4.53 -0.85
N TRP A 169 -24.17 -5.45 -0.57
CA TRP A 169 -24.28 -6.85 -1.01
C TRP A 169 -25.49 -7.56 -0.41
N ARG A 170 -25.83 -7.25 0.85
CA ARG A 170 -27.03 -7.79 1.52
C ARG A 170 -28.36 -7.36 0.88
N GLN A 171 -28.37 -6.22 0.19
CA GLN A 171 -29.54 -5.73 -0.53
C GLN A 171 -29.76 -6.45 -1.87
N HIS A 172 -28.78 -7.25 -2.30
CA HIS A 172 -28.74 -7.92 -3.60
C HIS A 172 -28.45 -9.43 -3.45
N PRO A 173 -29.38 -10.20 -2.89
CA PRO A 173 -29.17 -11.65 -2.68
C PRO A 173 -29.00 -12.44 -4.00
N GLU A 174 -29.40 -11.86 -5.12
CA GLU A 174 -29.25 -12.40 -6.47
C GLU A 174 -27.81 -12.28 -7.02
N TRP A 175 -26.93 -11.47 -6.39
CA TRP A 175 -25.56 -11.34 -6.85
C TRP A 175 -24.73 -12.59 -6.54
N PRO A 176 -23.66 -12.86 -7.33
CA PRO A 176 -22.72 -13.94 -7.05
C PRO A 176 -22.08 -13.82 -5.67
N ARG A 177 -21.41 -14.90 -5.28
CA ARG A 177 -20.69 -14.94 -4.00
C ARG A 177 -19.65 -13.82 -3.91
N LEU A 178 -19.67 -13.09 -2.79
CA LEU A 178 -18.63 -12.19 -2.32
C LEU A 178 -17.86 -12.86 -1.19
N THR A 179 -16.57 -13.14 -1.41
CA THR A 179 -15.66 -13.56 -0.36
C THR A 179 -14.95 -12.34 0.20
N VAL A 180 -15.15 -12.03 1.48
CA VAL A 180 -14.48 -10.93 2.20
C VAL A 180 -13.50 -11.52 3.21
N LEU A 181 -12.23 -11.11 3.12
CA LEU A 181 -11.24 -11.44 4.14
C LEU A 181 -10.92 -10.21 4.99
N GLN A 182 -11.27 -10.28 6.28
CA GLN A 182 -11.09 -9.16 7.21
C GLN A 182 -10.45 -9.63 8.51
N SER A 183 -9.60 -8.77 9.09
CA SER A 183 -8.98 -9.03 10.39
C SER A 183 -10.02 -9.02 11.52
N PRO A 184 -9.91 -9.93 12.52
CA PRO A 184 -10.75 -9.89 13.71
C PRO A 184 -10.71 -8.55 14.48
N ARG A 185 -9.70 -7.73 14.25
CA ARG A 185 -9.56 -6.43 14.93
C ARG A 185 -10.45 -5.33 14.35
N THR A 186 -10.80 -5.44 13.07
CA THR A 186 -11.58 -4.42 12.36
C THR A 186 -12.91 -4.94 11.86
N ALA A 187 -13.14 -6.25 11.92
CA ALA A 187 -14.37 -6.86 11.47
C ALA A 187 -15.55 -6.46 12.37
N ARG A 188 -16.63 -6.08 11.71
CA ARG A 188 -17.95 -5.83 12.30
C ARG A 188 -18.97 -6.71 11.59
N PRO A 189 -19.05 -8.00 11.95
CA PRO A 189 -19.97 -8.91 11.31
C PRO A 189 -21.41 -8.42 11.47
N GLY A 190 -22.10 -8.31 10.34
CA GLY A 190 -23.54 -8.04 10.31
C GLY A 190 -24.34 -9.34 10.15
N PRO A 191 -25.66 -9.24 9.87
CA PRO A 191 -26.49 -10.42 9.64
C PRO A 191 -25.92 -11.27 8.51
N PRO A 192 -26.02 -12.61 8.60
CA PRO A 192 -25.58 -13.51 7.55
C PRO A 192 -26.40 -13.29 6.27
N ALA A 193 -25.76 -13.51 5.13
CA ALA A 193 -26.41 -13.48 3.82
C ALA A 193 -25.89 -14.66 2.98
N PRO A 194 -26.75 -15.32 2.17
CA PRO A 194 -26.38 -16.56 1.47
C PRO A 194 -25.27 -16.37 0.43
N ASN A 195 -25.14 -15.15 -0.07
CA ASN A 195 -24.14 -14.77 -1.09
C ASN A 195 -22.90 -14.06 -0.51
N ILE A 196 -22.72 -14.03 0.81
CA ILE A 196 -21.56 -13.43 1.47
C ILE A 196 -20.79 -14.48 2.28
N GLU A 197 -19.55 -14.71 1.93
CA GLU A 197 -18.59 -15.46 2.73
C GLU A 197 -17.65 -14.47 3.45
N HIS A 198 -18.02 -14.05 4.68
CA HIS A 198 -17.22 -13.13 5.48
C HIS A 198 -16.25 -13.90 6.37
N ARG A 199 -15.00 -14.02 5.92
CA ARG A 199 -13.92 -14.71 6.65
C ARG A 199 -13.21 -13.72 7.57
N VAL A 200 -13.47 -13.86 8.87
CA VAL A 200 -12.88 -13.05 9.94
C VAL A 200 -11.73 -13.82 10.55
N ASP A 201 -10.61 -13.89 9.86
CA ASP A 201 -9.47 -14.70 10.24
C ASP A 201 -8.14 -14.17 9.66
N TYR A 202 -7.02 -14.80 10.06
CA TYR A 202 -5.70 -14.62 9.47
C TYR A 202 -5.35 -15.87 8.66
N LEU A 203 -5.36 -15.72 7.35
CA LEU A 203 -4.95 -16.79 6.45
C LEU A 203 -3.43 -16.86 6.31
N THR A 204 -2.94 -18.06 5.97
CA THR A 204 -1.58 -18.22 5.46
C THR A 204 -1.41 -17.46 4.13
N ASP A 205 -0.18 -17.13 3.78
CA ASP A 205 0.08 -16.43 2.51
C ASP A 205 -0.33 -17.28 1.30
N ALA A 206 -0.17 -18.59 1.36
CA ALA A 206 -0.60 -19.50 0.30
C ALA A 206 -2.12 -19.53 0.12
N GLU A 207 -2.89 -19.55 1.20
CA GLU A 207 -4.36 -19.48 1.15
C GLU A 207 -4.84 -18.15 0.61
N LEU A 208 -4.25 -17.03 1.05
CA LEU A 208 -4.56 -15.71 0.51
C LEU A 208 -4.27 -15.65 -0.97
N LYS A 209 -3.09 -16.12 -1.41
CA LYS A 209 -2.71 -16.15 -2.83
C LYS A 209 -3.71 -16.97 -3.65
N ARG A 210 -4.14 -18.13 -3.14
CA ARG A 210 -5.17 -18.95 -3.80
C ARG A 210 -6.49 -18.21 -3.95
N LEU A 211 -6.97 -17.53 -2.91
CA LEU A 211 -8.21 -16.73 -3.00
C LEU A 211 -8.08 -15.59 -4.01
N GLN A 212 -6.96 -14.88 -4.01
CA GLN A 212 -6.71 -13.80 -4.98
C GLN A 212 -6.77 -14.30 -6.43
N ASN A 213 -6.27 -15.51 -6.70
CA ASN A 213 -6.31 -16.09 -8.04
C ASN A 213 -7.66 -16.69 -8.40
N ALA A 214 -8.38 -17.27 -7.44
CA ALA A 214 -9.66 -17.95 -7.69
C ALA A 214 -10.79 -17.03 -8.18
N HIS A 215 -10.73 -15.74 -7.84
CA HIS A 215 -11.81 -14.80 -8.15
C HIS A 215 -11.51 -13.94 -9.38
N ARG A 216 -12.46 -13.86 -10.32
CA ARG A 216 -12.33 -13.00 -11.51
C ARG A 216 -12.46 -11.52 -11.19
N PHE A 217 -13.20 -11.16 -10.14
CA PHE A 217 -13.47 -9.77 -9.76
C PHE A 217 -12.89 -9.46 -8.39
N HIS A 218 -12.12 -8.35 -8.30
CA HIS A 218 -11.65 -7.83 -7.02
C HIS A 218 -12.31 -6.49 -6.73
N LEU A 219 -13.01 -6.41 -5.60
CA LEU A 219 -13.61 -5.17 -5.11
C LEU A 219 -12.62 -4.45 -4.21
N CYS A 220 -12.18 -3.30 -4.66
CA CYS A 220 -11.15 -2.49 -4.00
C CYS A 220 -11.65 -1.05 -3.73
N PRO A 221 -12.79 -0.87 -2.99
CA PRO A 221 -13.40 0.42 -2.80
C PRO A 221 -12.74 1.23 -1.68
N SER A 222 -11.41 1.39 -1.73
CA SER A 222 -10.68 2.19 -0.75
C SER A 222 -11.16 3.63 -0.72
N GLU A 223 -11.28 4.14 0.50
CA GLU A 223 -11.57 5.55 0.76
C GLU A 223 -10.33 6.42 0.55
N THR A 224 -9.16 5.90 0.83
CA THR A 224 -7.85 6.52 0.57
C THR A 224 -6.75 5.46 0.59
N GLU A 225 -5.60 5.75 -0.03
CA GLU A 225 -4.42 4.88 -0.05
C GLU A 225 -3.13 5.69 -0.08
N GLY A 226 -2.14 5.23 0.66
CA GLY A 226 -0.76 5.70 0.48
C GLY A 226 -0.12 5.15 -0.78
N PHE A 227 -0.45 3.89 -1.10
CA PHE A 227 -0.08 3.24 -2.36
C PHE A 227 -1.20 2.32 -2.87
N GLY A 228 -1.71 1.39 -2.06
CA GLY A 228 -2.78 0.48 -2.47
C GLY A 228 -2.29 -0.89 -2.91
N HIS A 229 -1.56 -1.59 -2.06
CA HIS A 229 -1.04 -2.92 -2.37
C HIS A 229 -2.09 -3.88 -2.94
N TYR A 230 -3.26 -3.96 -2.32
CA TYR A 230 -4.29 -4.90 -2.74
C TYR A 230 -4.87 -4.62 -4.14
N LEU A 231 -4.84 -3.34 -4.60
CA LEU A 231 -5.15 -2.95 -5.98
C LEU A 231 -4.11 -3.55 -6.95
N VAL A 232 -2.84 -3.35 -6.63
CA VAL A 232 -1.72 -3.83 -7.44
C VAL A 232 -1.63 -5.35 -7.43
N GLU A 233 -1.91 -5.99 -6.29
CA GLU A 233 -2.02 -7.45 -6.18
C GLU A 233 -3.18 -8.01 -7.02
N ALA A 234 -4.35 -7.35 -7.02
CA ALA A 234 -5.46 -7.72 -7.88
C ALA A 234 -5.09 -7.66 -9.37
N MET A 235 -4.36 -6.63 -9.77
CA MET A 235 -3.85 -6.50 -11.14
C MET A 235 -2.76 -7.53 -11.44
N SER A 236 -1.93 -7.89 -10.46
CA SER A 236 -0.89 -8.91 -10.67
C SER A 236 -1.48 -10.28 -11.01
N VAL A 237 -2.63 -10.64 -10.45
CA VAL A 237 -3.34 -11.89 -10.79
C VAL A 237 -4.22 -11.76 -12.04
N GLY A 238 -4.28 -10.59 -12.65
CA GLY A 238 -5.13 -10.32 -13.81
C GLY A 238 -6.63 -10.38 -13.47
N ALA A 239 -7.02 -9.93 -12.30
CA ALA A 239 -8.42 -9.77 -11.95
C ALA A 239 -8.99 -8.46 -12.52
N VAL A 240 -10.28 -8.44 -12.82
CA VAL A 240 -11.01 -7.18 -13.10
C VAL A 240 -11.23 -6.47 -11.77
N THR A 241 -10.53 -5.37 -11.57
CA THR A 241 -10.55 -4.61 -10.32
C THR A 241 -11.60 -3.50 -10.39
N LEU A 242 -12.51 -3.45 -9.42
CA LEU A 242 -13.44 -2.35 -9.23
C LEU A 242 -12.94 -1.46 -8.10
N THR A 243 -12.77 -0.16 -8.36
CA THR A 243 -12.27 0.80 -7.35
C THR A 243 -12.93 2.16 -7.48
N VAL A 244 -12.79 2.98 -6.44
CA VAL A 244 -13.31 4.35 -6.43
C VAL A 244 -12.56 5.20 -7.47
N ASP A 245 -13.30 5.97 -8.26
CA ASP A 245 -12.75 6.91 -9.26
C ASP A 245 -12.24 8.18 -8.57
N ALA A 246 -11.17 8.00 -7.81
CA ALA A 246 -10.53 9.06 -7.07
C ALA A 246 -9.03 8.77 -6.89
N PRO A 247 -8.19 9.82 -6.71
CA PRO A 247 -6.78 9.62 -6.45
C PRO A 247 -6.53 9.07 -5.04
N PRO A 248 -5.50 8.23 -4.87
CA PRO A 248 -4.59 7.75 -5.89
C PRO A 248 -5.08 6.48 -6.62
N MET A 249 -6.25 5.92 -6.28
CA MET A 249 -6.72 4.62 -6.78
C MET A 249 -6.80 4.57 -8.31
N HIS A 250 -7.33 5.62 -8.93
CA HIS A 250 -7.49 5.71 -10.39
C HIS A 250 -6.16 5.95 -11.15
N GLU A 251 -5.05 6.24 -10.45
CA GLU A 251 -3.72 6.21 -11.08
C GLU A 251 -3.31 4.78 -11.46
N MET A 252 -3.69 3.82 -10.62
CA MET A 252 -3.38 2.40 -10.81
C MET A 252 -4.42 1.70 -11.67
N VAL A 253 -5.70 1.85 -11.32
CA VAL A 253 -6.83 1.25 -12.06
C VAL A 253 -7.45 2.31 -12.95
N THR A 254 -7.48 2.02 -14.26
CA THR A 254 -8.15 2.87 -15.26
C THR A 254 -9.23 2.06 -15.98
N THR A 255 -10.06 2.70 -16.79
CA THR A 255 -11.09 2.03 -17.59
C THR A 255 -10.55 0.98 -18.56
N ALA A 256 -9.27 1.02 -18.90
CA ALA A 256 -8.63 0.02 -19.75
C ALA A 256 -8.29 -1.29 -19.01
N ARG A 257 -8.15 -1.25 -17.67
CA ARG A 257 -7.67 -2.37 -16.84
C ARG A 257 -8.50 -2.62 -15.58
N GLY A 258 -9.71 -2.07 -15.52
CA GLY A 258 -10.65 -2.24 -14.41
C GLY A 258 -11.90 -1.38 -14.61
N LEU A 259 -12.70 -1.28 -13.56
CA LEU A 259 -13.91 -0.48 -13.54
C LEU A 259 -13.81 0.59 -12.45
N LEU A 260 -14.05 1.83 -12.84
CA LEU A 260 -14.07 2.96 -11.93
C LEU A 260 -15.50 3.23 -11.45
N VAL A 261 -15.62 3.52 -10.16
CA VAL A 261 -16.88 3.76 -9.46
C VAL A 261 -16.87 5.19 -8.91
N PRO A 262 -17.78 6.06 -9.32
CA PRO A 262 -17.94 7.39 -8.74
C PRO A 262 -18.08 7.37 -7.23
N TYR A 263 -17.59 8.43 -6.57
CA TYR A 263 -17.81 8.64 -5.15
C TYR A 263 -18.99 9.61 -4.89
N ALA A 264 -19.72 9.40 -3.79
CA ALA A 264 -20.85 10.25 -3.39
C ALA A 264 -20.41 11.40 -2.47
N ARG A 265 -19.36 11.21 -1.68
CA ARG A 265 -18.87 12.20 -0.73
C ARG A 265 -17.36 12.10 -0.52
N THR A 266 -16.80 13.17 0.01
CA THR A 266 -15.40 13.27 0.40
C THR A 266 -15.27 13.53 1.90
N GLY A 267 -14.08 13.29 2.43
CA GLY A 267 -13.64 13.62 3.77
C GLY A 267 -12.14 13.87 3.78
N SER A 268 -11.52 13.80 4.95
CA SER A 268 -10.07 13.96 5.09
C SER A 268 -9.50 13.07 6.17
N GLN A 269 -8.25 12.64 5.99
CA GLN A 269 -7.45 11.95 6.98
C GLN A 269 -6.00 12.43 6.90
N ASN A 270 -5.56 13.19 7.88
CA ASN A 270 -4.24 13.85 7.89
C ASN A 270 -4.00 14.70 6.62
N LEU A 271 -3.04 14.34 5.76
CA LEU A 271 -2.78 15.05 4.50
C LEU A 271 -3.63 14.54 3.33
N ALA A 272 -4.29 13.40 3.47
CA ALA A 272 -5.06 12.77 2.41
C ALA A 272 -6.53 13.19 2.44
N ALA A 273 -7.14 13.28 1.26
CA ALA A 273 -8.59 13.24 1.12
C ALA A 273 -9.08 11.79 1.19
N THR A 274 -10.30 11.60 1.69
CA THR A 274 -11.01 10.31 1.66
C THR A 274 -12.21 10.40 0.74
N TYR A 275 -12.53 9.30 0.04
CA TYR A 275 -13.55 9.24 -0.98
C TYR A 275 -14.44 8.02 -0.74
N TYR A 276 -15.71 8.24 -0.58
CA TYR A 276 -16.69 7.19 -0.27
C TYR A 276 -17.51 6.88 -1.50
N PHE A 277 -17.47 5.65 -2.00
CA PHE A 277 -18.16 5.28 -3.22
C PHE A 277 -19.67 5.55 -3.15
N ASP A 278 -20.25 5.86 -4.29
CA ASP A 278 -21.70 5.92 -4.47
C ASP A 278 -22.26 4.51 -4.59
N SER A 279 -23.25 4.16 -3.75
CA SER A 279 -23.80 2.81 -3.69
C SER A 279 -24.54 2.41 -4.97
N ALA A 280 -25.27 3.34 -5.59
CA ALA A 280 -25.97 3.07 -6.85
C ALA A 280 -24.98 2.91 -8.01
N ALA A 281 -23.92 3.74 -8.04
CA ALA A 281 -22.84 3.60 -9.02
C ALA A 281 -22.04 2.30 -8.83
N MET A 282 -21.83 1.85 -7.59
CA MET A 282 -21.19 0.56 -7.31
C MET A 282 -22.06 -0.59 -7.79
N ALA A 283 -23.38 -0.57 -7.51
CA ALA A 283 -24.30 -1.56 -8.01
C ALA A 283 -24.31 -1.62 -9.55
N ALA A 284 -24.35 -0.47 -10.20
CA ALA A 284 -24.24 -0.38 -11.66
C ALA A 284 -22.90 -0.92 -12.19
N ALA A 285 -21.79 -0.67 -11.49
CA ALA A 285 -20.46 -1.20 -11.86
C ALA A 285 -20.40 -2.73 -11.70
N ILE A 286 -21.01 -3.29 -10.66
CA ILE A 286 -21.14 -4.74 -10.45
C ILE A 286 -21.98 -5.34 -11.59
N GLY A 287 -23.11 -4.72 -11.95
CA GLY A 287 -23.91 -5.15 -13.10
C GLY A 287 -23.12 -5.16 -14.41
N ARG A 288 -22.34 -4.11 -14.68
CA ARG A 288 -21.44 -4.08 -15.85
C ARG A 288 -20.39 -5.20 -15.79
N ALA A 289 -19.79 -5.45 -14.62
CA ALA A 289 -18.80 -6.51 -14.45
C ALA A 289 -19.39 -7.90 -14.77
N LEU A 290 -20.61 -8.15 -14.31
CA LEU A 290 -21.33 -9.41 -14.56
C LEU A 290 -21.72 -9.59 -16.01
N ALA A 291 -21.98 -8.51 -16.74
CA ALA A 291 -22.33 -8.52 -18.16
C ALA A 291 -21.13 -8.73 -19.10
N LEU A 292 -19.88 -8.58 -18.61
CA LEU A 292 -18.70 -8.81 -19.42
C LEU A 292 -18.61 -10.27 -19.87
N SER A 293 -18.30 -10.49 -21.14
CA SER A 293 -17.96 -11.81 -21.68
C SER A 293 -16.60 -12.29 -21.13
N ASP A 294 -16.33 -13.58 -21.22
CA ASP A 294 -15.03 -14.13 -20.78
C ASP A 294 -13.87 -13.53 -21.58
N ALA A 295 -14.05 -13.26 -22.87
CA ALA A 295 -13.05 -12.61 -23.71
C ALA A 295 -12.74 -11.18 -23.24
N GLU A 296 -13.73 -10.42 -22.80
CA GLU A 296 -13.55 -9.07 -22.24
C GLU A 296 -12.86 -9.13 -20.88
N LEU A 297 -13.25 -10.07 -20.00
CA LEU A 297 -12.59 -10.31 -18.73
C LEU A 297 -11.11 -10.64 -18.92
N ASP A 298 -10.80 -11.51 -19.87
CA ASP A 298 -9.42 -11.92 -20.16
C ASP A 298 -8.62 -10.74 -20.73
N ARG A 299 -9.21 -9.93 -21.62
CA ARG A 299 -8.55 -8.73 -22.17
C ARG A 299 -8.25 -7.69 -21.08
N ILE A 300 -9.23 -7.39 -20.21
CA ILE A 300 -9.03 -6.43 -19.10
C ILE A 300 -7.98 -6.97 -18.14
N GLY A 301 -8.07 -8.26 -17.78
CA GLY A 301 -7.11 -8.91 -16.89
C GLY A 301 -5.69 -8.94 -17.46
N ALA A 302 -5.53 -9.20 -18.77
CA ALA A 302 -4.24 -9.15 -19.43
C ALA A 302 -3.65 -7.74 -19.44
N THR A 303 -4.49 -6.72 -19.67
CA THR A 303 -4.07 -5.30 -19.61
C THR A 303 -3.63 -4.90 -18.18
N ALA A 304 -4.38 -5.35 -17.16
CA ALA A 304 -4.03 -5.14 -15.76
C ALA A 304 -2.70 -5.81 -15.40
N ARG A 305 -2.50 -7.04 -15.83
CA ARG A 305 -1.27 -7.81 -15.64
C ARG A 305 -0.06 -7.15 -16.30
N ALA A 306 -0.20 -6.74 -17.56
CA ALA A 306 0.86 -6.06 -18.31
C ALA A 306 1.28 -4.75 -17.63
N TRP A 307 0.31 -4.00 -17.10
CA TRP A 307 0.59 -2.80 -16.32
C TRP A 307 1.36 -3.12 -15.03
N TYR A 308 0.95 -4.17 -14.29
CA TYR A 308 1.67 -4.60 -13.10
C TYR A 308 3.14 -4.88 -13.39
N GLU A 309 3.43 -5.66 -14.43
CA GLU A 309 4.80 -6.02 -14.83
C GLU A 309 5.63 -4.80 -15.24
N ALA A 310 5.02 -3.88 -15.99
CA ALA A 310 5.68 -2.64 -16.37
C ALA A 310 5.94 -1.74 -15.15
N ASN A 311 4.97 -1.64 -14.23
CA ASN A 311 5.11 -0.84 -13.02
C ASN A 311 6.22 -1.38 -12.10
N ASP A 312 6.33 -2.71 -11.93
CA ASP A 312 7.38 -3.31 -11.10
C ASP A 312 8.78 -2.99 -11.65
N ARG A 313 8.98 -3.13 -12.97
CA ARG A 313 10.25 -2.74 -13.62
C ARG A 313 10.54 -1.26 -13.43
N SER A 314 9.58 -0.40 -13.75
CA SER A 314 9.73 1.04 -13.65
C SER A 314 9.93 1.54 -12.22
N PHE A 315 9.36 0.87 -11.21
CA PHE A 315 9.64 1.19 -9.81
C PHE A 315 11.11 0.98 -9.47
N ARG A 316 11.70 -0.15 -9.88
CA ARG A 316 13.12 -0.47 -9.64
C ARG A 316 14.03 0.57 -10.28
N GLU A 317 13.73 0.98 -11.51
CA GLU A 317 14.48 2.02 -12.23
C GLU A 317 14.36 3.38 -11.52
N ARG A 318 13.13 3.81 -11.16
CA ARG A 318 12.88 5.10 -10.52
C ARG A 318 13.52 5.19 -9.13
N ILE A 319 13.38 4.17 -8.29
CA ILE A 319 13.98 4.21 -6.94
C ILE A 319 15.51 4.23 -7.02
N ASN A 320 16.11 3.49 -7.94
CA ASN A 320 17.54 3.51 -8.19
C ASN A 320 18.02 4.91 -8.63
N ALA A 321 17.34 5.50 -9.61
CA ALA A 321 17.67 6.84 -10.10
C ALA A 321 17.53 7.89 -8.98
N ALA A 322 16.42 7.85 -8.23
CA ALA A 322 16.16 8.80 -7.16
C ALA A 322 17.20 8.73 -6.03
N VAL A 323 17.58 7.53 -5.62
CA VAL A 323 18.63 7.36 -4.61
C VAL A 323 19.99 7.78 -5.16
N SER A 324 20.32 7.45 -6.40
CA SER A 324 21.60 7.79 -7.02
C SER A 324 21.78 9.30 -7.23
N ALA A 325 20.70 10.04 -7.41
CA ALA A 325 20.71 11.50 -7.54
C ALA A 325 21.06 12.24 -6.22
N LEU A 326 21.09 11.55 -5.08
CA LEU A 326 21.47 12.09 -3.78
C LEU A 326 23.00 12.00 -3.49
N ARG A 327 23.80 11.57 -4.46
CA ARG A 327 25.26 11.47 -4.33
C ARG A 327 25.97 12.80 -4.16
#